data_ffc163768e2a40dca81b7a697c69ab6f
#
_entry.id   ffc163768e2a40dca81b7a697c69ab6f
#
_cell.length_a   1.000
_cell.length_b   1.000
_cell.length_c   1.000
_cell.angle_alpha   90.00
_cell.angle_beta   90.00
_cell.angle_gamma   90.00
#
_symmetry.space_group_name_H-M   'P 1'
#
loop_
_entity.id
_entity.type
_entity.pdbx_description
1 polymer ?
#
loop_
_entity_poly.entity_id
_entity_poly.type
_entity_poly.pdbx_seq_one_letter_code
_entity_poly.pdbx_strand_id
1 'polypeptide(L)'
;MAITNGYCTQNELKAFVGIPTSDSEDDNLLDDAINAASRQIDAFCGRYFYADGSASARKFFTNDLYRLKVDDISTTTGLVVKYDDDDDGTYEVTVSSSEYQVLPINGIVGGITGNPYYIIELISDGSNEWPLDYSSNRPRAEITAKWGYASVPEQIRQASLMLASELFAMRNAPLGVAGVGDFGVVNIQQNREITRMIAPFRKGTVLGVA
;
A
#
# COMPACT_ATOMS: atom_id res chain seq x y z
N MET A 1 20.71 -2.10 10.79
CA MET A 1 20.41 -1.97 9.31
C MET A 1 19.62 -0.69 9.12
N ALA A 2 19.78 0.03 8.01
CA ALA A 2 19.01 1.27 7.82
C ALA A 2 17.53 0.99 7.63
N ILE A 3 16.66 1.90 8.09
CA ILE A 3 15.21 1.82 7.86
C ILE A 3 14.93 2.03 6.35
N THR A 4 14.25 1.07 5.75
CA THR A 4 13.84 1.13 4.35
C THR A 4 12.33 1.13 4.25
N ASN A 5 11.74 2.26 3.84
CA ASN A 5 10.29 2.42 3.74
C ASN A 5 9.55 2.02 5.04
N GLY A 6 10.11 2.39 6.19
CA GLY A 6 9.50 2.17 7.49
C GLY A 6 8.29 3.09 7.70
N TYR A 7 7.31 2.62 8.46
CA TYR A 7 6.09 3.38 8.74
C TYR A 7 6.16 4.22 10.01
N CYS A 8 7.20 4.05 10.79
CA CYS A 8 7.58 4.95 11.88
C CYS A 8 9.10 5.16 11.85
N THR A 9 9.55 6.16 12.57
CA THR A 9 10.95 6.48 12.70
C THR A 9 11.55 5.82 13.94
N GLN A 10 12.88 5.66 13.96
CA GLN A 10 13.62 5.15 15.12
C GLN A 10 13.39 5.99 16.37
N ASN A 11 13.38 7.33 16.23
CA ASN A 11 13.14 8.23 17.36
C ASN A 11 11.73 8.08 17.94
N GLU A 12 10.72 7.88 17.10
CA GLU A 12 9.36 7.59 17.54
C GLU A 12 9.29 6.27 18.32
N LEU A 13 9.96 5.22 17.82
CA LEU A 13 10.00 3.94 18.50
C LEU A 13 10.76 4.04 19.84
N LYS A 14 11.91 4.73 19.87
CA LYS A 14 12.64 5.02 21.13
C LYS A 14 11.74 5.71 22.16
N ALA A 15 11.06 6.77 21.73
CA ALA A 15 10.12 7.48 22.61
C ALA A 15 9.00 6.58 23.10
N PHE A 16 8.47 5.70 22.24
CA PHE A 16 7.39 4.77 22.56
C PHE A 16 7.81 3.71 23.60
N VAL A 17 9.04 3.20 23.50
CA VAL A 17 9.58 2.18 24.42
C VAL A 17 10.36 2.77 25.62
N GLY A 18 10.45 4.09 25.73
CA GLY A 18 11.10 4.76 26.84
C GLY A 18 12.65 4.78 26.78
N ILE A 19 13.24 4.66 25.58
CA ILE A 19 14.69 4.74 25.36
C ILE A 19 15.05 6.18 25.01
N PRO A 20 16.06 6.80 25.67
CA PRO A 20 16.54 8.12 25.30
C PRO A 20 17.03 8.16 23.84
N THR A 21 16.74 9.23 23.12
CA THR A 21 17.18 9.38 21.70
C THR A 21 18.71 9.44 21.56
N SER A 22 19.43 9.79 22.62
CA SER A 22 20.91 9.80 22.68
C SER A 22 21.53 8.42 22.87
N ASP A 23 20.74 7.43 23.26
CA ASP A 23 21.20 6.04 23.42
C ASP A 23 21.18 5.37 22.03
N SER A 24 22.32 4.88 21.58
CA SER A 24 22.49 4.24 20.26
C SER A 24 22.85 2.76 20.35
N GLU A 25 22.84 2.15 21.53
CA GLU A 25 23.28 0.77 21.73
C GLU A 25 22.41 -0.22 20.93
N ASP A 26 21.10 0.03 20.90
CA ASP A 26 20.12 -0.84 20.26
C ASP A 26 19.63 -0.35 18.88
N ASP A 27 20.22 0.67 18.30
CA ASP A 27 19.74 1.33 17.08
C ASP A 27 19.49 0.36 15.91
N ASN A 28 20.40 -0.58 15.67
CA ASN A 28 20.25 -1.56 14.62
C ASN A 28 19.06 -2.51 14.87
N LEU A 29 18.81 -2.89 16.12
CA LEU A 29 17.70 -3.77 16.48
C LEU A 29 16.36 -3.04 16.37
N LEU A 30 16.33 -1.75 16.69
CA LEU A 30 15.16 -0.90 16.50
C LEU A 30 14.83 -0.74 15.01
N ASP A 31 15.83 -0.49 14.17
CA ASP A 31 15.68 -0.39 12.72
C ASP A 31 15.14 -1.70 12.13
N ASP A 32 15.69 -2.84 12.54
CA ASP A 32 15.24 -4.16 12.10
C ASP A 32 13.79 -4.44 12.53
N ALA A 33 13.42 -4.07 13.75
CA ALA A 33 12.05 -4.20 14.25
C ALA A 33 11.06 -3.33 13.44
N ILE A 34 11.43 -2.08 13.11
CA ILE A 34 10.61 -1.18 12.28
C ILE A 34 10.44 -1.75 10.88
N ASN A 35 11.52 -2.21 10.25
CA ASN A 35 11.46 -2.81 8.92
C ASN A 35 10.56 -4.06 8.92
N ALA A 36 10.72 -4.94 9.90
CA ALA A 36 9.92 -6.16 10.03
C ALA A 36 8.43 -5.86 10.26
N ALA A 37 8.12 -4.92 11.17
CA ALA A 37 6.76 -4.48 11.45
C ALA A 37 6.08 -3.91 10.20
N SER A 38 6.79 -3.04 9.47
CA SER A 38 6.27 -2.42 8.25
C SER A 38 5.94 -3.46 7.18
N ARG A 39 6.83 -4.43 6.95
CA ARG A 39 6.60 -5.51 5.96
C ARG A 39 5.50 -6.47 6.37
N GLN A 40 5.32 -6.73 7.67
CA GLN A 40 4.19 -7.53 8.15
C GLN A 40 2.85 -6.82 7.91
N ILE A 41 2.79 -5.50 8.10
CA ILE A 41 1.60 -4.70 7.80
C ILE A 41 1.28 -4.75 6.30
N ASP A 42 2.29 -4.62 5.43
CA ASP A 42 2.11 -4.74 3.98
C ASP A 42 1.53 -6.10 3.61
N ALA A 43 2.12 -7.17 4.13
CA ALA A 43 1.67 -8.53 3.85
C ALA A 43 0.21 -8.77 4.33
N PHE A 44 -0.15 -8.22 5.49
CA PHE A 44 -1.52 -8.32 6.00
C PHE A 44 -2.53 -7.51 5.17
N CYS A 45 -2.13 -6.29 4.75
CA CYS A 45 -3.01 -5.40 3.99
C CYS A 45 -3.04 -5.71 2.49
N GLY A 46 -2.08 -6.48 1.97
CA GLY A 46 -1.91 -6.75 0.54
C GLY A 46 -1.55 -5.49 -0.27
N ARG A 47 -0.91 -4.51 0.37
CA ARG A 47 -0.46 -3.23 -0.21
C ARG A 47 0.61 -2.60 0.65
N TYR A 48 1.36 -1.65 0.09
CA TYR A 48 2.33 -0.85 0.84
C TYR A 48 1.86 0.60 0.98
N PHE A 49 2.34 1.28 2.03
CA PHE A 49 1.87 2.61 2.45
C PHE A 49 2.92 3.70 2.28
N TYR A 50 3.79 3.57 1.32
CA TYR A 50 4.74 4.59 0.87
C TYR A 50 4.57 4.84 -0.62
N ALA A 51 5.04 5.98 -1.11
CA ALA A 51 5.06 6.27 -2.53
C ALA A 51 6.38 5.82 -3.16
N ASP A 52 6.33 5.25 -4.35
CA ASP A 52 7.53 5.00 -5.15
C ASP A 52 8.27 6.31 -5.42
N GLY A 53 9.60 6.26 -5.45
CA GLY A 53 10.44 7.44 -5.67
C GLY A 53 10.22 8.10 -7.05
N SER A 54 9.90 7.27 -8.07
CA SER A 54 9.65 7.70 -9.45
C SER A 54 8.44 7.00 -10.03
N ALA A 55 7.86 7.61 -11.08
CA ALA A 55 6.81 6.96 -11.86
C ALA A 55 7.39 5.77 -12.64
N SER A 56 6.62 4.71 -12.75
CA SER A 56 6.95 3.51 -13.52
C SER A 56 5.71 2.98 -14.24
N ALA A 57 5.92 2.34 -15.40
CA ALA A 57 4.85 1.74 -16.18
C ALA A 57 4.51 0.36 -15.61
N ARG A 58 3.20 0.07 -15.49
CA ARG A 58 2.66 -1.25 -15.16
C ARG A 58 1.57 -1.62 -16.15
N LYS A 59 1.46 -2.93 -16.43
CA LYS A 59 0.51 -3.46 -17.40
C LYS A 59 -0.66 -4.13 -16.69
N PHE A 60 -1.87 -3.94 -17.22
CA PHE A 60 -3.11 -4.42 -16.61
C PHE A 60 -4.01 -5.09 -17.64
N PHE A 61 -4.72 -6.13 -17.19
CA PHE A 61 -5.78 -6.75 -17.97
C PHE A 61 -7.05 -5.91 -17.86
N THR A 62 -7.69 -5.68 -19.00
CA THR A 62 -8.96 -4.99 -19.11
C THR A 62 -10.10 -6.00 -19.05
N ASN A 63 -11.10 -5.77 -18.23
CA ASN A 63 -12.28 -6.65 -18.03
C ASN A 63 -13.59 -5.89 -17.90
N ASP A 64 -13.56 -4.60 -18.17
CA ASP A 64 -14.72 -3.72 -18.21
C ASP A 64 -14.43 -2.63 -19.25
N LEU A 65 -15.45 -2.19 -20.02
CA LEU A 65 -15.29 -1.22 -21.10
C LEU A 65 -14.82 0.16 -20.60
N TYR A 66 -15.19 0.52 -19.38
CA TYR A 66 -14.93 1.85 -18.86
C TYR A 66 -14.06 1.86 -17.60
N ARG A 67 -14.02 0.77 -16.81
CA ARG A 67 -13.33 0.72 -15.52
C ARG A 67 -12.14 -0.21 -15.54
N LEU A 68 -10.99 0.32 -15.24
CA LEU A 68 -9.75 -0.43 -15.06
C LEU A 68 -9.33 -0.39 -13.59
N LYS A 69 -9.27 -1.54 -12.93
CA LYS A 69 -8.66 -1.66 -11.60
C LYS A 69 -7.16 -1.70 -11.75
N VAL A 70 -6.48 -0.84 -10.99
CA VAL A 70 -5.02 -0.72 -11.00
C VAL A 70 -4.46 -0.86 -9.58
N ASP A 71 -3.14 -0.85 -9.46
CA ASP A 71 -2.50 -0.70 -8.17
C ASP A 71 -2.70 0.71 -7.61
N ASP A 72 -2.38 0.90 -6.34
CA ASP A 72 -2.53 2.17 -5.65
C ASP A 72 -1.68 3.27 -6.33
N ILE A 73 -2.32 4.33 -6.79
CA ILE A 73 -1.69 5.50 -7.40
C ILE A 73 -1.64 6.62 -6.36
N SER A 74 -0.43 7.07 -6.02
CA SER A 74 -0.22 8.06 -4.97
C SER A 74 -0.59 9.49 -5.38
N THR A 75 -0.49 9.80 -6.67
CA THR A 75 -0.76 11.13 -7.24
C THR A 75 -1.12 11.03 -8.72
N THR A 76 -1.96 11.94 -9.19
CA THR A 76 -2.29 12.07 -10.61
C THR A 76 -1.21 12.84 -11.40
N THR A 77 -0.25 13.46 -10.72
CA THR A 77 0.86 14.15 -11.37
C THR A 77 1.75 13.15 -12.10
N GLY A 78 1.88 13.30 -13.42
CA GLY A 78 2.66 12.40 -14.25
C GLY A 78 1.97 11.07 -14.56
N LEU A 79 0.66 10.95 -14.29
CA LEU A 79 -0.15 9.81 -14.71
C LEU A 79 -0.26 9.81 -16.24
N VAL A 80 0.12 8.69 -16.87
CA VAL A 80 -0.08 8.43 -18.29
C VAL A 80 -0.88 7.15 -18.44
N VAL A 81 -1.94 7.23 -19.23
CA VAL A 81 -2.89 6.15 -19.49
C VAL A 81 -2.80 5.77 -20.95
N LYS A 82 -2.46 4.51 -21.22
CA LYS A 82 -2.35 3.97 -22.57
C LYS A 82 -3.04 2.64 -22.71
N TYR A 83 -3.44 2.29 -23.93
CA TYR A 83 -3.88 0.95 -24.24
C TYR A 83 -3.42 0.51 -25.64
N ASP A 84 -3.40 -0.81 -25.81
CA ASP A 84 -3.07 -1.52 -27.03
C ASP A 84 -4.38 -1.83 -27.74
N ASP A 85 -4.62 -1.20 -28.91
CA ASP A 85 -5.89 -1.28 -29.64
C ASP A 85 -5.96 -2.52 -30.53
N ASP A 86 -4.85 -2.95 -31.12
CA ASP A 86 -4.80 -4.01 -32.14
C ASP A 86 -4.21 -5.35 -31.63
N ASP A 87 -3.88 -5.45 -30.32
CA ASP A 87 -3.37 -6.64 -29.67
C ASP A 87 -1.98 -7.11 -30.14
N ASP A 88 -1.14 -6.16 -30.58
CA ASP A 88 0.23 -6.46 -31.03
C ASP A 88 1.25 -6.41 -29.87
N GLY A 89 0.87 -5.85 -28.71
CA GLY A 89 1.69 -5.67 -27.51
C GLY A 89 2.37 -4.31 -27.44
N THR A 90 2.05 -3.41 -28.36
CA THR A 90 2.42 -2.00 -28.36
C THR A 90 1.27 -1.20 -27.74
N TYR A 91 1.54 -0.15 -26.97
CA TYR A 91 0.53 0.69 -26.33
C TYR A 91 0.49 2.06 -27.01
N GLU A 92 -0.13 2.10 -28.22
CA GLU A 92 -0.10 3.26 -29.11
C GLU A 92 -1.14 4.31 -28.76
N VAL A 93 -2.29 3.92 -28.22
CA VAL A 93 -3.35 4.86 -27.87
C VAL A 93 -3.08 5.48 -26.51
N THR A 94 -2.91 6.80 -26.49
CA THR A 94 -2.78 7.56 -25.25
C THR A 94 -4.09 8.29 -24.95
N VAL A 95 -4.68 8.00 -23.81
CA VAL A 95 -5.94 8.61 -23.35
C VAL A 95 -5.65 9.99 -22.75
N SER A 96 -6.36 11.02 -23.21
CA SER A 96 -6.24 12.38 -22.66
C SER A 96 -6.75 12.43 -21.23
N SER A 97 -6.12 13.25 -20.40
CA SER A 97 -6.55 13.44 -18.99
C SER A 97 -7.96 14.00 -18.82
N SER A 98 -8.55 14.56 -19.90
CA SER A 98 -9.95 15.00 -19.93
C SER A 98 -10.94 13.87 -20.22
N GLU A 99 -10.48 12.68 -20.62
CA GLU A 99 -11.31 11.56 -21.06
C GLU A 99 -11.35 10.42 -20.02
N TYR A 100 -10.74 10.62 -18.86
CA TYR A 100 -10.84 9.69 -17.74
C TYR A 100 -10.92 10.42 -16.40
N GLN A 101 -11.39 9.72 -15.41
CA GLN A 101 -11.31 10.11 -14.01
C GLN A 101 -10.67 8.99 -13.17
N VAL A 102 -10.12 9.36 -12.01
CA VAL A 102 -9.53 8.41 -11.08
C VAL A 102 -10.38 8.26 -9.83
N LEU A 103 -10.54 7.05 -9.36
CA LEU A 103 -11.36 6.75 -8.18
C LEU A 103 -10.49 6.14 -7.07
N PRO A 104 -10.82 6.42 -5.80
CA PRO A 104 -11.98 7.20 -5.30
C PRO A 104 -11.83 8.70 -5.60
N ILE A 105 -12.96 9.36 -5.91
CA ILE A 105 -12.97 10.80 -6.18
C ILE A 105 -12.33 11.56 -5.01
N ASN A 106 -11.38 12.45 -5.33
CA ASN A 106 -10.62 13.25 -4.35
C ASN A 106 -9.84 12.42 -3.30
N GLY A 107 -9.63 11.12 -3.53
CA GLY A 107 -8.98 10.26 -2.55
C GLY A 107 -9.78 10.06 -1.27
N ILE A 108 -11.12 10.15 -1.33
CA ILE A 108 -11.99 10.03 -0.15
C ILE A 108 -12.73 8.70 -0.17
N VAL A 109 -12.57 7.91 0.89
CA VAL A 109 -13.30 6.64 1.11
C VAL A 109 -13.90 6.67 2.51
N GLY A 110 -15.21 6.52 2.62
CA GLY A 110 -15.89 6.52 3.92
C GLY A 110 -15.67 7.78 4.76
N GLY A 111 -15.42 8.94 4.13
CA GLY A 111 -15.09 10.18 4.79
C GLY A 111 -13.62 10.36 5.18
N ILE A 112 -12.78 9.33 4.94
CA ILE A 112 -11.33 9.38 5.19
C ILE A 112 -10.64 9.89 3.93
N THR A 113 -9.82 10.92 4.06
CA THR A 113 -9.02 11.52 2.99
C THR A 113 -7.64 10.86 2.87
N GLY A 114 -6.93 11.11 1.76
CA GLY A 114 -5.56 10.63 1.57
C GLY A 114 -5.46 9.16 1.11
N ASN A 115 -6.58 8.58 0.67
CA ASN A 115 -6.54 7.27 0.03
C ASN A 115 -5.94 7.38 -1.38
N PRO A 116 -5.18 6.37 -1.84
CA PRO A 116 -4.68 6.31 -3.20
C PRO A 116 -5.83 6.09 -4.19
N TYR A 117 -5.58 6.38 -5.45
CA TYR A 117 -6.49 6.03 -6.53
C TYR A 117 -6.18 4.61 -7.00
N TYR A 118 -7.19 3.80 -7.24
CA TYR A 118 -7.04 2.39 -7.63
C TYR A 118 -7.99 1.95 -8.74
N ILE A 119 -8.74 2.89 -9.31
CA ILE A 119 -9.56 2.69 -10.53
C ILE A 119 -9.33 3.87 -11.45
N ILE A 120 -9.14 3.59 -12.73
CA ILE A 120 -9.20 4.56 -13.81
C ILE A 120 -10.50 4.28 -14.56
N GLU A 121 -11.38 5.28 -14.61
CA GLU A 121 -12.68 5.19 -15.26
C GLU A 121 -12.68 6.12 -16.49
N LEU A 122 -12.88 5.55 -17.66
CA LEU A 122 -13.05 6.31 -18.90
C LEU A 122 -14.41 7.00 -18.92
N ILE A 123 -14.49 8.18 -19.50
CA ILE A 123 -15.73 8.92 -19.64
C ILE A 123 -16.51 8.32 -20.81
N SER A 124 -17.74 7.86 -20.54
CA SER A 124 -18.56 7.08 -21.48
C SER A 124 -19.08 7.87 -22.70
N ASP A 125 -18.96 9.18 -22.71
CA ASP A 125 -19.27 10.05 -23.85
C ASP A 125 -18.02 10.37 -24.70
N GLY A 126 -16.87 9.86 -24.28
CA GLY A 126 -15.61 9.93 -25.00
C GLY A 126 -15.50 8.91 -26.12
N SER A 127 -14.42 9.01 -26.87
CA SER A 127 -14.12 8.10 -28.00
C SER A 127 -13.31 6.87 -27.56
N ASN A 128 -12.96 6.74 -26.26
CA ASN A 128 -12.13 5.67 -25.76
C ASN A 128 -12.94 4.65 -24.96
N GLU A 129 -12.64 3.38 -25.21
CA GLU A 129 -13.11 2.22 -24.46
C GLU A 129 -11.92 1.31 -24.17
N TRP A 130 -11.90 0.63 -23.03
CA TRP A 130 -10.89 -0.39 -22.78
C TRP A 130 -11.12 -1.57 -23.71
N PRO A 131 -10.10 -2.04 -24.47
CA PRO A 131 -10.26 -3.20 -25.32
C PRO A 131 -10.53 -4.45 -24.49
N LEU A 132 -11.58 -5.20 -24.83
CA LEU A 132 -12.00 -6.43 -24.14
C LEU A 132 -11.71 -7.70 -24.95
N ASP A 133 -10.87 -7.61 -25.97
CA ASP A 133 -10.48 -8.79 -26.72
C ASP A 133 -9.49 -9.65 -25.94
N TYR A 134 -9.86 -10.88 -25.66
CA TYR A 134 -9.08 -11.83 -24.89
C TYR A 134 -8.33 -12.85 -25.74
N SER A 135 -8.22 -12.62 -27.04
CA SER A 135 -7.65 -13.59 -27.98
C SER A 135 -6.19 -13.93 -27.72
N SER A 136 -5.42 -12.97 -27.20
CA SER A 136 -3.98 -13.13 -26.96
C SER A 136 -3.59 -13.43 -25.51
N ASN A 137 -4.49 -13.32 -24.53
CA ASN A 137 -4.15 -13.35 -23.09
C ASN A 137 -3.09 -12.30 -22.67
N ARG A 138 -2.98 -11.19 -23.39
CA ARG A 138 -2.06 -10.10 -23.07
C ARG A 138 -2.75 -9.00 -22.26
N PRO A 139 -2.02 -8.31 -21.35
CA PRO A 139 -2.54 -7.10 -20.74
C PRO A 139 -2.66 -6.00 -21.81
N ARG A 140 -3.85 -5.38 -21.93
CA ARG A 140 -4.18 -4.40 -22.96
C ARG A 140 -4.07 -2.95 -22.48
N ALA A 141 -3.80 -2.70 -21.21
CA ALA A 141 -3.59 -1.36 -20.67
C ALA A 141 -2.20 -1.22 -20.06
N GLU A 142 -1.56 -0.07 -20.31
CA GLU A 142 -0.30 0.33 -19.68
C GLU A 142 -0.49 1.66 -18.97
N ILE A 143 -0.25 1.66 -17.68
CA ILE A 143 -0.40 2.82 -16.82
C ILE A 143 0.95 3.20 -16.24
N THR A 144 1.40 4.41 -16.55
CA THR A 144 2.58 5.00 -15.91
C THR A 144 2.12 5.91 -14.78
N ALA A 145 2.50 5.58 -13.57
CA ALA A 145 2.10 6.31 -12.37
C ALA A 145 3.17 6.25 -11.29
N LYS A 146 3.07 7.14 -10.31
CA LYS A 146 3.78 7.04 -9.05
C LYS A 146 2.94 6.20 -8.10
N TRP A 147 3.37 4.96 -7.86
CA TRP A 147 2.58 3.96 -7.14
C TRP A 147 2.68 4.11 -5.62
N GLY A 148 1.68 3.60 -4.91
CA GLY A 148 1.59 3.53 -3.46
C GLY A 148 0.74 4.62 -2.83
N TYR A 149 1.01 4.96 -1.58
CA TYR A 149 0.35 6.01 -0.82
C TYR A 149 1.18 7.30 -0.83
N ALA A 150 0.55 8.46 -0.93
CA ALA A 150 1.24 9.76 -0.88
C ALA A 150 1.90 10.00 0.49
N SER A 151 1.29 9.50 1.57
CA SER A 151 1.81 9.55 2.93
C SER A 151 1.31 8.35 3.74
N VAL A 152 2.06 7.94 4.74
CA VAL A 152 1.67 6.86 5.64
C VAL A 152 0.47 7.32 6.49
N PRO A 153 -0.68 6.60 6.45
CA PRO A 153 -1.82 6.92 7.31
C PRO A 153 -1.45 6.80 8.79
N GLU A 154 -2.05 7.66 9.62
CA GLU A 154 -1.74 7.71 11.07
C GLU A 154 -2.00 6.37 11.77
N GLN A 155 -3.08 5.67 11.39
CA GLN A 155 -3.39 4.36 11.95
C GLN A 155 -2.32 3.30 11.60
N ILE A 156 -1.76 3.37 10.39
CA ILE A 156 -0.68 2.49 9.95
C ILE A 156 0.61 2.81 10.71
N ARG A 157 0.92 4.10 10.90
CA ARG A 157 2.07 4.54 11.70
C ARG A 157 1.96 4.05 13.14
N GLN A 158 0.81 4.23 13.78
CA GLN A 158 0.58 3.77 15.16
C GLN A 158 0.65 2.25 15.28
N ALA A 159 0.05 1.52 14.32
CA ALA A 159 0.13 0.06 14.27
C ALA A 159 1.57 -0.43 14.10
N SER A 160 2.37 0.27 13.28
CA SER A 160 3.79 -0.03 13.10
C SER A 160 4.60 0.19 14.38
N LEU A 161 4.33 1.26 15.12
CA LEU A 161 4.98 1.50 16.43
C LEU A 161 4.67 0.39 17.43
N MET A 162 3.40 0.00 17.55
CA MET A 162 2.99 -1.07 18.45
C MET A 162 3.65 -2.39 18.07
N LEU A 163 3.58 -2.77 16.80
CA LEU A 163 4.15 -4.03 16.31
C LEU A 163 5.68 -4.05 16.42
N ALA A 164 6.35 -2.95 16.08
CA ALA A 164 7.79 -2.82 16.22
C ALA A 164 8.23 -2.91 17.70
N SER A 165 7.47 -2.32 18.63
CA SER A 165 7.77 -2.42 20.05
C SER A 165 7.63 -3.85 20.58
N GLU A 166 6.62 -4.60 20.11
CA GLU A 166 6.45 -6.02 20.45
C GLU A 166 7.62 -6.85 19.90
N LEU A 167 7.99 -6.66 18.64
CA LEU A 167 9.14 -7.35 18.02
C LEU A 167 10.45 -7.04 18.74
N PHE A 168 10.67 -5.78 19.10
CA PHE A 168 11.84 -5.37 19.85
C PHE A 168 11.90 -5.98 21.26
N ALA A 169 10.76 -6.06 21.97
CA ALA A 169 10.68 -6.66 23.29
C ALA A 169 11.00 -8.16 23.27
N MET A 170 10.70 -8.86 22.17
CA MET A 170 10.98 -10.30 22.03
C MET A 170 12.46 -10.66 22.11
N ARG A 171 13.39 -9.72 21.86
CA ARG A 171 14.84 -9.95 22.02
C ARG A 171 15.23 -10.45 23.41
N ASN A 172 14.47 -10.01 24.43
CA ASN A 172 14.71 -10.35 25.83
C ASN A 172 13.94 -11.59 26.30
N ALA A 173 13.11 -12.18 25.41
CA ALA A 173 12.37 -13.40 25.74
C ALA A 173 13.25 -14.61 25.46
N PRO A 174 13.68 -15.40 26.50
CA PRO A 174 14.45 -16.61 26.26
C PRO A 174 13.61 -17.59 25.44
N LEU A 175 14.17 -18.11 24.37
CA LEU A 175 13.58 -19.18 23.59
C LEU A 175 13.30 -20.38 24.52
N GLY A 176 12.04 -20.64 24.83
CA GLY A 176 11.62 -21.84 25.56
C GLY A 176 11.22 -21.66 27.03
N VAL A 177 11.18 -20.46 27.58
CA VAL A 177 10.56 -20.24 28.89
C VAL A 177 9.05 -20.05 28.70
N ALA A 178 8.33 -21.15 28.73
CA ALA A 178 6.89 -21.17 28.98
C ALA A 178 6.66 -20.74 30.43
N GLY A 179 6.34 -19.51 30.65
CA GLY A 179 5.96 -19.06 31.99
C GLY A 179 6.15 -17.56 32.18
N VAL A 180 5.20 -16.84 31.86
CA VAL A 180 4.60 -15.59 32.30
C VAL A 180 4.14 -14.80 31.08
N GLY A 181 2.87 -14.92 30.78
CA GLY A 181 2.20 -14.11 29.76
C GLY A 181 2.43 -14.63 28.33
N ASP A 182 1.38 -14.65 27.63
CA ASP A 182 1.10 -15.10 26.26
C ASP A 182 2.02 -14.47 25.18
N PHE A 183 3.34 -14.59 25.31
CA PHE A 183 4.31 -14.19 24.26
C PHE A 183 4.48 -15.34 23.24
N GLY A 184 3.37 -15.81 22.68
CA GLY A 184 3.38 -16.60 21.47
C GLY A 184 3.84 -15.72 20.29
N VAL A 185 4.27 -16.36 19.23
CA VAL A 185 4.69 -15.73 17.96
C VAL A 185 3.86 -14.47 17.69
N VAL A 186 4.51 -13.30 17.64
CA VAL A 186 3.83 -12.03 17.36
C VAL A 186 3.23 -12.12 15.97
N ASN A 187 1.96 -12.41 15.93
CA ASN A 187 1.18 -12.45 14.70
C ASN A 187 0.17 -11.30 14.77
N ILE A 188 0.15 -10.45 13.75
CA ILE A 188 -0.83 -9.36 13.62
C ILE A 188 -2.26 -9.86 13.90
N GLN A 189 -2.59 -11.07 13.48
CA GLN A 189 -3.93 -11.65 13.69
C GLN A 189 -4.26 -11.92 15.17
N GLN A 190 -3.27 -12.05 16.04
CA GLN A 190 -3.46 -12.28 17.47
C GLN A 190 -3.59 -10.97 18.25
N ASN A 191 -2.98 -9.88 17.78
CA ASN A 191 -3.15 -8.55 18.35
C ASN A 191 -4.40 -7.87 17.77
N ARG A 192 -5.51 -7.96 18.52
CA ARG A 192 -6.82 -7.43 18.11
C ARG A 192 -6.80 -5.92 17.84
N GLU A 193 -6.03 -5.16 18.58
CA GLU A 193 -5.96 -3.71 18.42
C GLU A 193 -5.22 -3.33 17.13
N ILE A 194 -4.08 -3.96 16.84
CA ILE A 194 -3.36 -3.76 15.58
C ILE A 194 -4.26 -4.16 14.41
N THR A 195 -4.85 -5.37 14.47
CA THR A 195 -5.76 -5.85 13.42
C THR A 195 -6.91 -4.87 13.16
N ARG A 196 -7.51 -4.33 14.22
CA ARG A 196 -8.63 -3.39 14.13
C ARG A 196 -8.24 -2.07 13.47
N MET A 197 -7.03 -1.56 13.75
CA MET A 197 -6.51 -0.34 13.13
C MET A 197 -6.22 -0.51 11.65
N ILE A 198 -5.66 -1.66 11.24
CA ILE A 198 -5.18 -1.85 9.86
C ILE A 198 -6.20 -2.56 8.94
N ALA A 199 -7.23 -3.22 9.50
CA ALA A 199 -8.25 -3.91 8.72
C ALA A 199 -8.94 -3.05 7.65
N PRO A 200 -9.27 -1.76 7.90
CA PRO A 200 -9.88 -0.89 6.89
C PRO A 200 -9.00 -0.66 5.65
N PHE A 201 -7.69 -0.89 5.78
CA PHE A 201 -6.72 -0.65 4.70
C PHE A 201 -6.43 -1.89 3.86
N ARG A 202 -7.03 -3.04 4.15
CA ARG A 202 -6.80 -4.27 3.36
C ARG A 202 -7.29 -4.11 1.92
N LYS A 203 -6.43 -4.49 0.97
CA LYS A 203 -6.79 -4.56 -0.45
C LYS A 203 -7.84 -5.69 -0.63
N GLY A 204 -8.99 -5.37 -1.19
CA GLY A 204 -10.10 -6.32 -1.35
C GLY A 204 -11.19 -6.25 -0.27
N THR A 205 -10.99 -5.47 0.80
CA THR A 205 -12.05 -5.17 1.76
C THR A 205 -12.73 -3.84 1.39
N VAL A 206 -13.10 -3.67 0.14
CA VAL A 206 -14.02 -2.59 -0.23
C VAL A 206 -15.40 -3.04 0.21
N LEU A 207 -15.78 -2.68 1.43
CA LEU A 207 -17.16 -2.68 1.88
C LEU A 207 -17.96 -1.81 0.89
N GLY A 208 -18.71 -2.49 0.02
CA GLY A 208 -19.88 -1.92 -0.64
C GLY A 208 -19.62 -0.73 -1.54
N VAL A 209 -19.25 -0.98 -2.79
CA VAL A 209 -19.80 -0.23 -3.90
C VAL A 209 -20.77 -1.20 -4.58
N ALA A 210 -22.02 -1.17 -4.12
CA ALA A 210 -23.15 -1.67 -4.87
C ALA A 210 -23.52 -0.60 -5.89
#